data_6d4f83be9d15919bbd7f8c05ae754919
#
_entry.id   6d4f83be9d15919bbd7f8c05ae754919
#
_cell.length_a   1.000
_cell.length_b   1.000
_cell.length_c   1.000
_cell.angle_alpha   90.00
_cell.angle_beta   90.00
_cell.angle_gamma   90.00
#
_symmetry.space_group_name_H-M   'P 1'
#
loop_
_entity.id
_entity.type
_entity.pdbx_description
1 polymer ?
#
loop_
_entity_poly.entity_id
_entity_poly.type
_entity_poly.pdbx_seq_one_letter_code
_entity_poly.pdbx_strand_id
1 'polypeptide(L)'
;QAKSKIKGIDDLTGHRIGVVGRTQVNVTLLQVILKESGVDPDKVAVVQFSVDQIAAMLKDPTIDAFMTVGPIGSKITSDAIASTARTRSEPTFLPVDVSEAIALRHPLYESEEIPGSAFSSSPARPEDKVETVGVNHLIVAPKSLSENTVGAFTRQLFAAKPALAREIPGASKIEKPDTDKDAALPAHPGAAAYIDGNERTFMDNYSDYIWGAVLLFSVLGSGVAGLRHYIKRDERRMNILHREKLLAAIGQVRRVDSIEELDAMQHEADEFLRETLQCYDDGVIEQADLAAYSLVLNQFHNAVVDRRAVIGVNSANVPRMRAS
;
A
#
# COMPACT_ATOMS: atom_id res chain seq x y z
N GLN A 1 -33.85 44.53 -7.68
CA GLN A 1 -33.95 45.88 -7.11
C GLN A 1 -35.21 46.00 -6.27
N ALA A 2 -35.17 46.65 -5.13
CA ALA A 2 -36.32 46.76 -4.20
C ALA A 2 -37.59 47.36 -4.82
N LYS A 3 -37.45 48.07 -5.92
CA LYS A 3 -38.58 48.64 -6.70
C LYS A 3 -39.01 47.77 -7.88
N SER A 4 -38.34 46.64 -8.12
CA SER A 4 -38.71 45.71 -9.17
C SER A 4 -40.02 44.97 -8.80
N LYS A 5 -40.77 44.55 -9.83
CA LYS A 5 -41.92 43.71 -9.67
C LYS A 5 -41.52 42.23 -9.38
N ILE A 6 -40.27 41.89 -9.56
CA ILE A 6 -39.71 40.55 -9.34
C ILE A 6 -39.56 40.34 -7.85
N LYS A 7 -40.31 39.37 -7.32
CA LYS A 7 -40.30 38.98 -5.90
C LYS A 7 -39.89 37.53 -5.68
N GLY A 8 -40.02 36.69 -6.70
CA GLY A 8 -39.67 35.27 -6.68
C GLY A 8 -38.99 34.85 -7.97
N ILE A 9 -38.53 33.60 -8.02
CA ILE A 9 -37.94 32.98 -9.21
C ILE A 9 -38.98 32.85 -10.34
N ASP A 10 -40.22 32.61 -10.01
CA ASP A 10 -41.37 32.49 -10.93
C ASP A 10 -41.62 33.78 -11.74
N ASP A 11 -41.29 34.92 -11.17
CA ASP A 11 -41.42 36.24 -11.85
C ASP A 11 -40.35 36.48 -12.95
N LEU A 12 -39.36 35.59 -13.10
CA LEU A 12 -38.22 35.83 -14.01
C LEU A 12 -38.54 35.59 -15.50
N THR A 13 -39.74 35.08 -15.82
CA THR A 13 -40.16 34.88 -17.22
C THR A 13 -40.14 36.20 -18.02
N GLY A 14 -39.43 36.21 -19.15
CA GLY A 14 -39.26 37.39 -19.99
C GLY A 14 -38.23 38.41 -19.51
N HIS A 15 -37.58 38.15 -18.40
CA HIS A 15 -36.53 38.99 -17.83
C HIS A 15 -35.13 38.60 -18.27
N ARG A 16 -34.19 39.49 -18.07
CA ARG A 16 -32.77 39.30 -18.42
C ARG A 16 -31.92 39.17 -17.17
N ILE A 17 -31.21 38.02 -17.05
CA ILE A 17 -30.43 37.66 -15.88
C ILE A 17 -28.93 37.66 -16.19
N GLY A 18 -28.15 38.39 -15.38
CA GLY A 18 -26.70 38.34 -15.41
C GLY A 18 -26.19 37.16 -14.58
N VAL A 19 -25.33 36.31 -15.16
CA VAL A 19 -24.65 35.24 -14.44
C VAL A 19 -23.18 35.60 -14.28
N VAL A 20 -22.73 35.74 -13.01
CA VAL A 20 -21.34 36.03 -12.69
C VAL A 20 -20.49 34.79 -12.79
N GLY A 21 -19.44 34.84 -13.58
CA GLY A 21 -18.53 33.73 -13.86
C GLY A 21 -18.60 33.28 -15.30
N ARG A 22 -17.47 32.81 -15.83
CA ARG A 22 -17.36 32.34 -17.23
C ARG A 22 -17.62 30.86 -17.42
N THR A 23 -17.84 30.12 -16.33
CA THR A 23 -18.10 28.68 -16.38
C THR A 23 -19.53 28.41 -16.81
N GLN A 24 -19.69 27.50 -17.78
CA GLN A 24 -21.02 27.08 -18.25
C GLN A 24 -21.84 26.40 -17.10
N VAL A 25 -21.15 25.86 -16.09
CA VAL A 25 -21.79 25.24 -14.92
C VAL A 25 -22.72 26.19 -14.19
N ASN A 26 -22.37 27.50 -14.08
CA ASN A 26 -23.23 28.49 -13.43
C ASN A 26 -24.54 28.74 -14.23
N VAL A 27 -24.46 28.71 -15.56
CA VAL A 27 -25.64 28.80 -16.40
C VAL A 27 -26.53 27.55 -16.26
N THR A 28 -25.91 26.38 -16.25
CA THR A 28 -26.62 25.11 -16.03
C THR A 28 -27.34 25.11 -14.67
N LEU A 29 -26.71 25.60 -13.59
CA LEU A 29 -27.35 25.73 -12.29
C LEU A 29 -28.57 26.66 -12.37
N LEU A 30 -28.44 27.83 -13.01
CA LEU A 30 -29.59 28.72 -13.19
C LEU A 30 -30.72 28.05 -13.97
N GLN A 31 -30.41 27.28 -15.02
CA GLN A 31 -31.42 26.55 -15.79
C GLN A 31 -32.14 25.50 -14.94
N VAL A 32 -31.43 24.80 -14.07
CA VAL A 32 -32.04 23.86 -13.12
C VAL A 32 -32.94 24.57 -12.15
N ILE A 33 -32.51 25.67 -11.53
CA ILE A 33 -33.32 26.47 -10.61
C ILE A 33 -34.61 26.95 -11.31
N LEU A 34 -34.49 27.54 -12.48
CA LEU A 34 -35.65 28.02 -13.26
C LEU A 34 -36.64 26.87 -13.53
N LYS A 35 -36.12 25.78 -14.08
CA LYS A 35 -36.98 24.63 -14.45
C LYS A 35 -37.70 24.02 -13.25
N GLU A 36 -37.02 23.81 -12.15
CA GLU A 36 -37.62 23.24 -10.95
C GLU A 36 -38.59 24.20 -10.27
N SER A 37 -38.40 25.54 -10.46
CA SER A 37 -39.37 26.59 -10.05
C SER A 37 -40.53 26.79 -11.03
N GLY A 38 -40.66 25.95 -12.06
CA GLY A 38 -41.74 26.03 -13.04
C GLY A 38 -41.57 27.13 -14.11
N VAL A 39 -40.36 27.71 -14.22
CA VAL A 39 -40.05 28.72 -15.25
C VAL A 39 -39.36 28.03 -16.43
N ASP A 40 -39.85 28.31 -17.63
CA ASP A 40 -39.23 27.85 -18.88
C ASP A 40 -37.87 28.57 -19.08
N PRO A 41 -36.74 27.85 -19.01
CA PRO A 41 -35.40 28.50 -19.17
C PRO A 41 -35.25 29.24 -20.50
N ASP A 42 -35.90 28.81 -21.59
CA ASP A 42 -35.80 29.42 -22.89
C ASP A 42 -36.53 30.80 -22.98
N LYS A 43 -37.36 31.08 -21.98
CA LYS A 43 -38.04 32.40 -21.86
C LYS A 43 -37.28 33.38 -20.98
N VAL A 44 -36.11 33.03 -20.51
CA VAL A 44 -35.25 33.88 -19.69
C VAL A 44 -33.98 34.19 -20.47
N ALA A 45 -33.68 35.48 -20.69
CA ALA A 45 -32.46 35.87 -21.37
C ALA A 45 -31.28 35.85 -20.41
N VAL A 46 -30.30 34.96 -20.66
CA VAL A 46 -29.12 34.79 -19.79
C VAL A 46 -27.88 35.46 -20.44
N VAL A 47 -27.18 36.26 -19.67
CA VAL A 47 -25.92 36.92 -20.08
C VAL A 47 -24.84 36.64 -19.06
N GLN A 48 -23.72 36.08 -19.50
CA GLN A 48 -22.57 35.82 -18.63
C GLN A 48 -21.66 37.04 -18.54
N PHE A 49 -21.22 37.31 -17.30
CA PHE A 49 -20.26 38.36 -17.02
C PHE A 49 -19.07 37.77 -16.25
N SER A 50 -17.86 38.19 -16.56
CA SER A 50 -16.72 37.89 -15.74
C SER A 50 -16.73 38.72 -14.43
N VAL A 51 -15.96 38.28 -13.44
CA VAL A 51 -15.91 38.99 -12.14
C VAL A 51 -15.50 40.45 -12.26
N ASP A 52 -14.59 40.77 -13.17
CA ASP A 52 -14.14 42.14 -13.48
C ASP A 52 -15.23 42.98 -14.15
N GLN A 53 -16.25 42.36 -14.74
CA GLN A 53 -17.36 43.03 -15.42
C GLN A 53 -18.59 43.29 -14.51
N ILE A 54 -18.54 42.94 -13.24
CA ILE A 54 -19.66 43.17 -12.31
C ILE A 54 -20.12 44.63 -12.30
N ALA A 55 -19.18 45.56 -12.25
CA ALA A 55 -19.51 47.00 -12.27
C ALA A 55 -20.20 47.45 -13.56
N ALA A 56 -19.85 46.86 -14.70
CA ALA A 56 -20.50 47.13 -15.97
C ALA A 56 -21.91 46.50 -16.01
N MET A 57 -22.03 45.24 -15.56
CA MET A 57 -23.33 44.53 -15.44
C MET A 57 -24.33 45.34 -14.60
N LEU A 58 -23.89 45.86 -13.46
CA LEU A 58 -24.75 46.64 -12.57
C LEU A 58 -25.19 48.00 -13.16
N LYS A 59 -24.47 48.53 -14.10
CA LYS A 59 -24.82 49.75 -14.84
C LYS A 59 -25.73 49.48 -16.05
N ASP A 60 -25.81 48.25 -16.51
CA ASP A 60 -26.64 47.87 -17.65
C ASP A 60 -28.13 47.85 -17.26
N PRO A 61 -28.96 48.81 -17.74
CA PRO A 61 -30.36 48.87 -17.35
C PRO A 61 -31.20 47.70 -17.87
N THR A 62 -30.67 46.91 -18.78
CA THR A 62 -31.35 45.74 -19.34
C THR A 62 -31.21 44.47 -18.47
N ILE A 63 -30.35 44.49 -17.47
CA ILE A 63 -30.19 43.35 -16.54
C ILE A 63 -31.15 43.59 -15.37
N ASP A 64 -32.13 42.74 -15.22
CA ASP A 64 -33.16 42.81 -14.18
C ASP A 64 -32.72 42.20 -12.88
N ALA A 65 -32.04 41.07 -12.94
CA ALA A 65 -31.48 40.33 -11.83
C ALA A 65 -30.10 39.74 -12.16
N PHE A 66 -29.35 39.28 -11.14
CA PHE A 66 -28.13 38.55 -11.40
C PHE A 66 -27.97 37.39 -10.39
N MET A 67 -27.24 36.40 -10.82
CA MET A 67 -26.83 35.25 -10.00
C MET A 67 -25.30 35.24 -9.84
N THR A 68 -24.85 35.00 -8.63
CA THR A 68 -23.44 34.73 -8.32
C THR A 68 -23.32 33.40 -7.59
N VAL A 69 -22.28 32.61 -7.91
CA VAL A 69 -22.01 31.31 -7.31
C VAL A 69 -20.66 31.39 -6.63
N GLY A 70 -20.61 31.03 -5.36
CA GLY A 70 -19.38 31.03 -4.58
C GLY A 70 -19.65 30.95 -3.05
N PRO A 71 -18.59 30.83 -2.25
CA PRO A 71 -18.77 30.82 -0.80
C PRO A 71 -19.48 32.09 -0.29
N ILE A 72 -20.36 31.93 0.69
CA ILE A 72 -21.13 33.07 1.29
C ILE A 72 -20.17 34.17 1.77
N GLY A 73 -19.05 33.80 2.38
CA GLY A 73 -18.00 34.77 2.81
C GLY A 73 -17.09 35.27 1.69
N SER A 74 -17.41 35.03 0.42
CA SER A 74 -16.63 35.49 -0.73
C SER A 74 -16.66 37.02 -0.83
N LYS A 75 -15.49 37.63 -0.95
CA LYS A 75 -15.36 39.06 -1.21
C LYS A 75 -16.05 39.46 -2.52
N ILE A 76 -16.00 38.63 -3.54
CA ILE A 76 -16.65 38.87 -4.85
C ILE A 76 -18.17 39.03 -4.69
N THR A 77 -18.82 38.12 -3.96
CA THR A 77 -20.27 38.16 -3.69
C THR A 77 -20.61 39.37 -2.84
N SER A 78 -19.88 39.61 -1.75
CA SER A 78 -20.12 40.75 -0.85
C SER A 78 -19.94 42.11 -1.59
N ASP A 79 -18.91 42.21 -2.43
CA ASP A 79 -18.65 43.42 -3.22
C ASP A 79 -19.73 43.66 -4.30
N ALA A 80 -20.23 42.59 -4.93
CA ALA A 80 -21.32 42.67 -5.92
C ALA A 80 -22.62 43.18 -5.25
N ILE A 81 -22.98 42.62 -4.08
CA ILE A 81 -24.16 43.04 -3.31
C ILE A 81 -24.02 44.48 -2.83
N ALA A 82 -22.87 44.86 -2.28
CA ALA A 82 -22.60 46.20 -1.81
C ALA A 82 -22.59 47.21 -2.98
N SER A 83 -22.09 46.82 -4.16
CA SER A 83 -22.11 47.64 -5.36
C SER A 83 -23.51 47.83 -5.94
N THR A 84 -24.36 46.81 -5.83
CA THR A 84 -25.78 46.89 -6.19
C THR A 84 -26.51 47.95 -5.35
N ALA A 85 -26.32 47.91 -4.05
CA ALA A 85 -26.91 48.87 -3.13
C ALA A 85 -26.48 50.31 -3.40
N ARG A 86 -25.23 50.50 -3.84
CA ARG A 86 -24.68 51.85 -4.18
C ARG A 86 -25.10 52.35 -5.57
N THR A 87 -25.20 51.45 -6.53
CA THR A 87 -25.35 51.84 -7.95
C THR A 87 -26.80 51.91 -8.37
N ARG A 88 -27.65 51.05 -7.85
CA ARG A 88 -29.06 50.93 -8.26
C ARG A 88 -30.04 51.25 -7.13
N SER A 89 -30.19 50.31 -6.21
CA SER A 89 -31.07 50.37 -5.05
C SER A 89 -30.72 49.25 -4.09
N GLU A 90 -31.34 49.20 -2.92
CA GLU A 90 -31.19 48.08 -2.02
C GLU A 90 -31.47 46.74 -2.77
N PRO A 91 -30.57 45.77 -2.67
CA PRO A 91 -30.76 44.48 -3.32
C PRO A 91 -31.88 43.69 -2.67
N THR A 92 -32.73 43.04 -3.49
CA THR A 92 -33.72 42.04 -3.04
C THR A 92 -33.15 40.69 -3.37
N PHE A 93 -33.10 39.82 -2.37
CA PHE A 93 -32.67 38.43 -2.54
C PHE A 93 -33.90 37.59 -2.93
N LEU A 94 -33.79 36.81 -3.99
CA LEU A 94 -34.85 35.91 -4.45
C LEU A 94 -34.64 34.52 -3.81
N PRO A 95 -35.53 34.04 -2.97
CA PRO A 95 -35.40 32.71 -2.39
C PRO A 95 -35.62 31.62 -3.45
N VAL A 96 -34.94 30.51 -3.27
CA VAL A 96 -35.13 29.29 -4.08
C VAL A 96 -35.96 28.31 -3.25
N ASP A 97 -37.27 28.57 -3.15
CA ASP A 97 -38.19 27.80 -2.32
C ASP A 97 -38.25 26.30 -2.65
N VAL A 98 -37.77 25.92 -3.82
CA VAL A 98 -37.69 24.53 -4.29
C VAL A 98 -36.32 23.92 -4.07
N SER A 99 -35.44 24.52 -3.23
CA SER A 99 -34.06 24.07 -3.01
C SER A 99 -33.96 22.62 -2.52
N GLU A 100 -34.88 22.18 -1.62
CA GLU A 100 -34.94 20.79 -1.14
C GLU A 100 -35.34 19.81 -2.25
N ALA A 101 -36.27 20.20 -3.12
CA ALA A 101 -36.67 19.36 -4.25
C ALA A 101 -35.55 19.25 -5.29
N ILE A 102 -34.74 20.33 -5.48
CA ILE A 102 -33.55 20.32 -6.32
C ILE A 102 -32.51 19.36 -5.74
N ALA A 103 -32.20 19.46 -4.47
CA ALA A 103 -31.25 18.58 -3.79
C ALA A 103 -31.64 17.09 -3.90
N LEU A 104 -32.93 16.79 -3.76
CA LEU A 104 -33.45 15.42 -3.87
C LEU A 104 -33.31 14.84 -5.30
N ARG A 105 -33.53 15.67 -6.33
CA ARG A 105 -33.51 15.23 -7.74
C ARG A 105 -32.13 15.32 -8.41
N HIS A 106 -31.26 16.16 -7.89
CA HIS A 106 -29.95 16.48 -8.44
C HIS A 106 -28.86 16.35 -7.37
N PRO A 107 -28.25 15.17 -7.17
CA PRO A 107 -27.34 14.88 -6.07
C PRO A 107 -26.06 15.73 -5.99
N LEU A 108 -25.80 16.56 -6.99
CA LEU A 108 -24.67 17.52 -7.00
C LEU A 108 -25.03 18.84 -6.30
N TYR A 109 -26.29 19.04 -5.97
CA TYR A 109 -26.79 20.26 -5.33
C TYR A 109 -27.33 19.93 -3.94
N GLU A 110 -27.27 20.91 -3.06
CA GLU A 110 -27.79 20.84 -1.70
C GLU A 110 -28.72 22.02 -1.43
N SER A 111 -29.69 21.83 -0.56
CA SER A 111 -30.48 22.92 -0.03
C SER A 111 -29.66 23.63 1.04
N GLU A 112 -29.47 24.91 0.89
CA GLU A 112 -28.69 25.75 1.80
C GLU A 112 -29.45 27.03 2.18
N GLU A 113 -29.10 27.62 3.30
CA GLU A 113 -29.65 28.90 3.75
C GLU A 113 -28.56 29.97 3.84
N ILE A 114 -28.83 31.15 3.32
CA ILE A 114 -28.02 32.34 3.57
C ILE A 114 -28.55 33.00 4.83
N PRO A 115 -27.78 33.09 5.93
CA PRO A 115 -28.22 33.72 7.15
C PRO A 115 -28.55 35.19 6.97
N GLY A 116 -29.50 35.71 7.73
CA GLY A 116 -29.72 37.15 7.80
C GLY A 116 -28.42 37.92 8.19
N SER A 117 -28.24 39.07 7.59
CA SER A 117 -27.02 39.90 7.79
C SER A 117 -25.72 39.28 7.31
N ALA A 118 -25.76 38.20 6.50
CA ALA A 118 -24.55 37.51 6.00
C ALA A 118 -23.56 38.42 5.23
N PHE A 119 -24.08 39.44 4.52
CA PHE A 119 -23.28 40.33 3.69
C PHE A 119 -23.12 41.75 4.28
N SER A 120 -23.99 42.14 5.16
CA SER A 120 -23.94 43.42 5.88
C SER A 120 -24.91 43.39 7.07
N SER A 121 -24.52 43.96 8.21
CA SER A 121 -25.35 44.06 9.38
C SER A 121 -26.07 45.43 9.52
N SER A 122 -25.62 46.44 8.78
CA SER A 122 -26.26 47.80 8.83
C SER A 122 -26.12 48.51 7.45
N PRO A 123 -27.19 48.55 6.67
CA PRO A 123 -28.41 47.78 6.81
C PRO A 123 -28.16 46.25 6.69
N ALA A 124 -29.05 45.47 7.30
CA ALA A 124 -28.99 43.99 7.21
C ALA A 124 -29.17 43.53 5.77
N ARG A 125 -28.28 42.63 5.29
CA ARG A 125 -28.34 42.07 3.94
C ARG A 125 -27.95 40.59 3.97
N PRO A 126 -28.84 39.67 3.62
CA PRO A 126 -30.29 39.89 3.55
C PRO A 126 -30.87 40.28 4.91
N GLU A 127 -32.11 40.80 4.94
CA GLU A 127 -32.79 41.16 6.20
C GLU A 127 -33.10 39.90 7.01
N ASP A 128 -33.71 38.89 6.38
CA ASP A 128 -34.00 37.58 6.94
C ASP A 128 -33.16 36.49 6.25
N LYS A 129 -33.24 35.24 6.74
CA LYS A 129 -32.66 34.09 6.09
C LYS A 129 -33.27 33.88 4.69
N VAL A 130 -32.45 33.45 3.73
CA VAL A 130 -32.86 33.21 2.34
C VAL A 130 -32.47 31.80 1.94
N GLU A 131 -33.45 31.00 1.51
CA GLU A 131 -33.20 29.67 0.94
C GLU A 131 -32.50 29.75 -0.41
N THR A 132 -31.51 28.90 -0.63
CA THR A 132 -30.72 28.86 -1.82
C THR A 132 -30.23 27.45 -2.13
N VAL A 133 -29.52 27.31 -3.26
CA VAL A 133 -28.92 26.04 -3.67
C VAL A 133 -27.40 26.12 -3.49
N GLY A 134 -26.86 25.18 -2.72
CA GLY A 134 -25.44 24.90 -2.60
C GLY A 134 -24.93 24.01 -3.73
N VAL A 135 -23.66 24.16 -4.08
CA VAL A 135 -22.96 23.31 -5.06
C VAL A 135 -21.78 22.66 -4.39
N ASN A 136 -21.78 21.34 -4.38
CA ASN A 136 -20.67 20.57 -3.82
C ASN A 136 -19.49 20.50 -4.78
N HIS A 137 -18.30 20.78 -4.27
CA HIS A 137 -17.04 20.57 -4.97
C HIS A 137 -16.49 19.21 -4.59
N LEU A 138 -16.57 18.27 -5.51
CA LEU A 138 -16.14 16.90 -5.29
C LEU A 138 -14.68 16.69 -5.65
N ILE A 139 -13.94 16.00 -4.80
CA ILE A 139 -12.65 15.43 -5.14
C ILE A 139 -12.92 14.03 -5.67
N VAL A 140 -12.68 13.81 -6.95
CA VAL A 140 -12.93 12.54 -7.61
C VAL A 140 -11.63 11.79 -7.87
N ALA A 141 -11.66 10.47 -7.73
CA ALA A 141 -10.57 9.58 -8.05
C ALA A 141 -11.03 8.51 -9.05
N PRO A 142 -10.19 8.10 -10.01
CA PRO A 142 -10.54 7.00 -10.90
C PRO A 142 -10.64 5.69 -10.11
N LYS A 143 -11.59 4.83 -10.47
CA LYS A 143 -11.78 3.51 -9.83
C LYS A 143 -10.54 2.62 -9.87
N SER A 144 -9.63 2.85 -10.83
CA SER A 144 -8.38 2.10 -10.96
C SER A 144 -7.29 2.53 -9.97
N LEU A 145 -7.47 3.62 -9.24
CA LEU A 145 -6.52 4.04 -8.22
C LEU A 145 -6.59 3.09 -7.02
N SER A 146 -5.43 2.76 -6.43
CA SER A 146 -5.41 1.81 -5.33
C SER A 146 -6.15 2.33 -4.09
N GLU A 147 -6.86 1.44 -3.39
CA GLU A 147 -7.56 1.77 -2.14
C GLU A 147 -6.60 2.38 -1.10
N ASN A 148 -5.38 1.84 -0.99
CA ASN A 148 -4.36 2.35 -0.08
C ASN A 148 -3.96 3.79 -0.41
N THR A 149 -3.84 4.14 -1.69
CA THR A 149 -3.48 5.49 -2.12
C THR A 149 -4.58 6.48 -1.78
N VAL A 150 -5.83 6.13 -2.09
CA VAL A 150 -6.98 7.00 -1.81
C VAL A 150 -7.23 7.10 -0.31
N GLY A 151 -7.11 6.01 0.46
CA GLY A 151 -7.21 6.03 1.91
C GLY A 151 -6.14 6.93 2.55
N ALA A 152 -4.87 6.80 2.11
CA ALA A 152 -3.79 7.67 2.59
C ALA A 152 -4.03 9.14 2.26
N PHE A 153 -4.50 9.46 1.05
CA PHE A 153 -4.88 10.83 0.66
C PHE A 153 -6.01 11.36 1.54
N THR A 154 -7.07 10.58 1.74
CA THR A 154 -8.23 10.96 2.57
C THR A 154 -7.80 11.24 4.01
N ARG A 155 -6.97 10.39 4.59
CA ARG A 155 -6.38 10.59 5.92
C ARG A 155 -5.60 11.89 6.01
N GLN A 156 -4.72 12.16 5.04
CA GLN A 156 -3.92 13.38 5.00
C GLN A 156 -4.79 14.64 4.86
N LEU A 157 -5.83 14.58 4.00
CA LEU A 157 -6.76 15.67 3.81
C LEU A 157 -7.48 16.04 5.13
N PHE A 158 -8.04 15.04 5.82
CA PHE A 158 -8.73 15.29 7.10
C PHE A 158 -7.77 15.67 8.22
N ALA A 159 -6.54 15.17 8.24
CA ALA A 159 -5.51 15.61 9.17
C ALA A 159 -5.11 17.07 8.93
N ALA A 160 -5.05 17.51 7.67
CA ALA A 160 -4.70 18.88 7.31
C ALA A 160 -5.88 19.87 7.45
N LYS A 161 -7.14 19.41 7.47
CA LYS A 161 -8.35 20.25 7.51
C LYS A 161 -8.29 21.35 8.60
N PRO A 162 -7.89 21.09 9.86
CA PRO A 162 -7.86 22.14 10.88
C PRO A 162 -6.84 23.23 10.59
N ALA A 163 -5.71 22.90 9.95
CA ALA A 163 -4.69 23.86 9.54
C ALA A 163 -5.19 24.68 8.34
N LEU A 164 -5.74 24.01 7.33
CA LEU A 164 -6.31 24.66 6.14
C LEU A 164 -7.46 25.61 6.48
N ALA A 165 -8.33 25.25 7.42
CA ALA A 165 -9.47 26.08 7.82
C ALA A 165 -9.05 27.40 8.50
N ARG A 166 -7.83 27.52 9.02
CA ARG A 166 -7.29 28.77 9.59
C ARG A 166 -6.90 29.76 8.49
N GLU A 167 -6.43 29.25 7.35
CA GLU A 167 -5.95 30.09 6.24
C GLU A 167 -7.03 30.27 5.18
N ILE A 168 -7.87 29.27 4.95
CA ILE A 168 -8.90 29.23 3.93
C ILE A 168 -10.24 28.93 4.62
N PRO A 169 -11.10 29.95 4.85
CA PRO A 169 -12.37 29.73 5.56
C PRO A 169 -13.26 28.63 4.98
N GLY A 170 -13.26 28.45 3.67
CA GLY A 170 -14.01 27.40 2.98
C GLY A 170 -13.53 25.98 3.30
N ALA A 171 -12.29 25.78 3.76
CA ALA A 171 -11.77 24.47 4.11
C ALA A 171 -12.43 23.85 5.37
N SER A 172 -13.07 24.67 6.20
CA SER A 172 -13.90 24.19 7.32
C SER A 172 -15.08 23.33 6.85
N LYS A 173 -15.56 23.56 5.63
CA LYS A 173 -16.66 22.83 4.99
C LYS A 173 -16.21 21.55 4.24
N ILE A 174 -14.96 21.13 4.35
CA ILE A 174 -14.55 19.81 3.84
C ILE A 174 -15.26 18.75 4.65
N GLU A 175 -16.11 17.96 3.99
CA GLU A 175 -16.94 16.94 4.61
C GLU A 175 -16.56 15.54 4.12
N LYS A 176 -16.98 14.55 4.87
CA LYS A 176 -16.82 13.15 4.49
C LYS A 176 -17.84 12.81 3.42
N PRO A 177 -17.47 12.05 2.38
CA PRO A 177 -18.48 11.52 1.46
C PRO A 177 -19.37 10.51 2.17
N ASP A 178 -20.56 10.32 1.63
CA ASP A 178 -21.44 9.24 2.03
C ASP A 178 -20.82 7.89 1.62
N THR A 179 -20.72 6.96 2.57
CA THR A 179 -20.12 5.64 2.38
C THR A 179 -21.15 4.54 2.21
N ASP A 180 -22.44 4.85 2.29
CA ASP A 180 -23.51 3.89 2.10
C ASP A 180 -23.51 3.32 0.66
N LYS A 181 -23.91 2.05 0.54
CA LYS A 181 -23.87 1.34 -0.75
C LYS A 181 -24.88 1.88 -1.76
N ASP A 182 -25.92 2.54 -1.29
CA ASP A 182 -26.99 3.16 -2.05
C ASP A 182 -26.83 4.69 -2.16
N ALA A 183 -25.68 5.21 -1.74
CA ALA A 183 -25.35 6.62 -1.91
C ALA A 183 -25.47 7.05 -3.37
N ALA A 184 -26.09 8.22 -3.62
CA ALA A 184 -26.27 8.78 -4.95
C ALA A 184 -24.90 9.05 -5.66
N LEU A 185 -23.87 9.34 -4.88
CA LEU A 185 -22.48 9.52 -5.34
C LEU A 185 -21.58 8.58 -4.50
N PRO A 186 -21.29 7.37 -5.01
CA PRO A 186 -20.54 6.39 -4.23
C PRO A 186 -19.12 6.85 -3.92
N ALA A 187 -18.72 6.73 -2.66
CA ALA A 187 -17.35 6.97 -2.25
C ALA A 187 -16.39 5.97 -2.88
N HIS A 188 -15.16 6.40 -3.17
CA HIS A 188 -14.11 5.46 -3.58
C HIS A 188 -13.83 4.48 -2.43
N PRO A 189 -13.65 3.15 -2.69
CA PRO A 189 -13.48 2.15 -1.62
C PRO A 189 -12.37 2.50 -0.61
N GLY A 190 -11.25 3.09 -1.06
CA GLY A 190 -10.19 3.54 -0.17
C GLY A 190 -10.59 4.71 0.74
N ALA A 191 -11.43 5.64 0.26
CA ALA A 191 -11.96 6.71 1.09
C ALA A 191 -12.97 6.16 2.11
N ALA A 192 -13.88 5.29 1.67
CA ALA A 192 -14.84 4.63 2.54
C ALA A 192 -14.14 3.82 3.63
N ALA A 193 -13.12 3.03 3.29
CA ALA A 193 -12.36 2.25 4.26
C ALA A 193 -11.74 3.12 5.38
N TYR A 194 -11.21 4.30 5.03
CA TYR A 194 -10.70 5.25 6.02
C TYR A 194 -11.82 5.82 6.90
N ILE A 195 -12.93 6.26 6.30
CA ILE A 195 -14.04 6.92 7.00
C ILE A 195 -14.73 5.96 7.97
N ASP A 196 -14.92 4.71 7.56
CA ASP A 196 -15.58 3.65 8.32
C ASP A 196 -14.63 2.96 9.33
N GLY A 197 -13.35 3.33 9.33
CA GLY A 197 -12.34 2.72 10.20
C GLY A 197 -11.95 1.29 9.83
N ASN A 198 -12.24 0.87 8.59
CA ASN A 198 -11.99 -0.46 8.04
C ASN A 198 -10.72 -0.49 7.14
N GLU A 199 -9.78 0.44 7.38
CA GLU A 199 -8.54 0.45 6.62
C GLU A 199 -7.76 -0.85 6.85
N ARG A 200 -7.48 -1.57 5.76
CA ARG A 200 -6.61 -2.73 5.81
C ARG A 200 -5.16 -2.28 5.83
N THR A 201 -4.44 -2.63 6.88
CA THR A 201 -3.00 -2.39 6.94
C THR A 201 -2.27 -3.32 5.96
N PHE A 202 -1.00 -2.97 5.64
CA PHE A 202 -0.14 -3.86 4.86
C PHE A 202 -0.11 -5.28 5.48
N MET A 203 -0.06 -5.35 6.81
CA MET A 203 -0.04 -6.61 7.54
C MET A 203 -1.34 -7.42 7.31
N ASP A 204 -2.51 -6.76 7.32
CA ASP A 204 -3.79 -7.44 7.10
C ASP A 204 -3.90 -8.03 5.69
N ASN A 205 -3.37 -7.32 4.68
CA ASN A 205 -3.40 -7.78 3.30
C ASN A 205 -2.40 -8.89 2.98
N TYR A 206 -1.26 -8.93 3.69
CA TYR A 206 -0.16 -9.86 3.40
C TYR A 206 0.13 -10.86 4.50
N SER A 207 -0.63 -10.84 5.61
CA SER A 207 -0.50 -11.73 6.75
C SER A 207 -0.42 -13.20 6.33
N ASP A 208 -1.36 -13.66 5.51
CA ASP A 208 -1.43 -15.05 5.06
C ASP A 208 -0.21 -15.46 4.22
N TYR A 209 0.26 -14.55 3.36
CA TYR A 209 1.47 -14.78 2.56
C TYR A 209 2.73 -14.79 3.42
N ILE A 210 2.82 -13.91 4.42
CA ILE A 210 3.95 -13.84 5.37
C ILE A 210 3.99 -15.15 6.17
N TRP A 211 2.87 -15.58 6.73
CA TRP A 211 2.79 -16.84 7.48
C TRP A 211 3.04 -18.05 6.58
N GLY A 212 2.53 -18.04 5.35
CA GLY A 212 2.82 -19.07 4.34
C GLY A 212 4.32 -19.16 4.03
N ALA A 213 4.99 -18.04 3.86
CA ALA A 213 6.44 -17.99 3.63
C ALA A 213 7.23 -18.51 4.83
N VAL A 214 6.87 -18.12 6.05
CA VAL A 214 7.51 -18.61 7.29
C VAL A 214 7.37 -20.12 7.41
N LEU A 215 6.20 -20.68 7.15
CA LEU A 215 5.97 -22.12 7.15
C LEU A 215 6.80 -22.84 6.09
N LEU A 216 6.85 -22.29 4.87
CA LEU A 216 7.62 -22.86 3.78
C LEU A 216 9.13 -22.90 4.13
N PHE A 217 9.68 -21.81 4.64
CA PHE A 217 11.09 -21.76 5.07
C PHE A 217 11.37 -22.71 6.24
N SER A 218 10.44 -22.89 7.16
CA SER A 218 10.55 -23.84 8.27
C SER A 218 10.62 -25.28 7.76
N VAL A 219 9.76 -25.66 6.81
CA VAL A 219 9.75 -26.99 6.21
C VAL A 219 11.03 -27.25 5.41
N LEU A 220 11.46 -26.27 4.58
CA LEU A 220 12.71 -26.37 3.81
C LEU A 220 13.93 -26.48 4.73
N GLY A 221 14.00 -25.66 5.78
CA GLY A 221 15.08 -25.74 6.77
C GLY A 221 15.16 -27.08 7.47
N SER A 222 14.00 -27.63 7.88
CA SER A 222 13.91 -28.96 8.49
C SER A 222 14.30 -30.08 7.53
N GLY A 223 13.89 -29.97 6.25
CA GLY A 223 14.26 -30.91 5.21
C GLY A 223 15.77 -30.94 4.95
N VAL A 224 16.41 -29.78 4.85
CA VAL A 224 17.87 -29.66 4.67
C VAL A 224 18.64 -30.23 5.89
N ALA A 225 18.19 -29.92 7.10
CA ALA A 225 18.78 -30.45 8.33
C ALA A 225 18.67 -31.98 8.40
N GLY A 226 17.50 -32.54 8.04
CA GLY A 226 17.27 -33.99 7.97
C GLY A 226 18.15 -34.67 6.94
N LEU A 227 18.29 -34.09 5.73
CA LEU A 227 19.15 -34.62 4.67
C LEU A 227 20.62 -34.63 5.10
N ARG A 228 21.08 -33.54 5.70
CA ARG A 228 22.45 -33.44 6.22
C ARG A 228 22.72 -34.46 7.34
N HIS A 229 21.74 -34.72 8.20
CA HIS A 229 21.85 -35.75 9.23
C HIS A 229 21.91 -37.16 8.65
N TYR A 230 21.13 -37.44 7.59
CA TYR A 230 21.12 -38.72 6.91
C TYR A 230 22.48 -39.03 6.23
N ILE A 231 23.06 -38.05 5.51
CA ILE A 231 24.38 -38.20 4.85
C ILE A 231 25.45 -38.48 5.92
N LYS A 232 25.50 -37.67 7.00
CA LYS A 232 26.50 -37.87 8.08
C LYS A 232 26.39 -39.22 8.75
N ARG A 233 25.23 -39.84 8.79
CA ARG A 233 25.03 -41.16 9.41
C ARG A 233 25.67 -42.29 8.58
N ASP A 234 25.65 -42.21 7.27
CA ASP A 234 26.25 -43.22 6.40
C ASP A 234 27.78 -43.15 6.45
N GLU A 235 28.36 -42.00 6.47
CA GLU A 235 29.82 -41.80 6.57
C GLU A 235 30.38 -42.26 7.92
N ARG A 236 29.66 -42.07 9.03
CA ARG A 236 30.04 -42.65 10.34
C ARG A 236 30.08 -44.19 10.32
N ARG A 237 29.16 -44.83 9.60
CA ARG A 237 29.17 -46.30 9.47
C ARG A 237 30.39 -46.80 8.72
N MET A 238 30.79 -46.10 7.66
CA MET A 238 31.98 -46.43 6.87
C MET A 238 33.26 -46.39 7.71
N ASN A 239 33.42 -45.36 8.57
CA ASN A 239 34.57 -45.24 9.45
C ASN A 239 34.67 -46.38 10.48
N ILE A 240 33.55 -46.83 11.04
CA ILE A 240 33.53 -47.99 11.94
C ILE A 240 33.98 -49.26 11.20
N LEU A 241 33.55 -49.41 9.95
CA LEU A 241 33.91 -50.55 9.11
C LEU A 241 35.43 -50.58 8.80
N HIS A 242 36.04 -49.41 8.50
CA HIS A 242 37.47 -49.30 8.27
C HIS A 242 38.31 -49.68 9.51
N ARG A 243 37.88 -49.27 10.70
CA ARG A 243 38.52 -49.65 11.96
C ARG A 243 38.46 -51.16 12.21
N GLU A 244 37.29 -51.78 11.94
CA GLU A 244 37.14 -53.26 12.09
C GLU A 244 37.98 -54.02 11.08
N LYS A 245 38.11 -53.57 9.83
CA LYS A 245 38.97 -54.12 8.81
C LYS A 245 40.44 -54.05 9.20
N LEU A 246 40.90 -52.94 9.74
CA LEU A 246 42.27 -52.78 10.23
C LEU A 246 42.57 -53.74 11.43
N LEU A 247 41.61 -53.88 12.35
CA LEU A 247 41.72 -54.83 13.44
C LEU A 247 41.88 -56.27 12.97
N ALA A 248 41.06 -56.67 11.96
CA ALA A 248 41.15 -57.98 11.34
C ALA A 248 42.47 -58.16 10.58
N ALA A 249 42.94 -57.12 9.88
CA ALA A 249 44.18 -57.13 9.13
C ALA A 249 45.45 -57.34 10.05
N ILE A 250 45.45 -56.90 11.29
CA ILE A 250 46.53 -57.15 12.26
C ILE A 250 46.74 -58.67 12.45
N GLY A 251 45.66 -59.45 12.49
CA GLY A 251 45.72 -60.87 12.60
C GLY A 251 46.23 -61.57 11.32
N GLN A 252 45.94 -60.99 10.17
CA GLN A 252 46.41 -61.48 8.87
C GLN A 252 47.86 -61.18 8.63
N VAL A 253 48.30 -59.94 8.94
CA VAL A 253 49.71 -59.51 8.83
C VAL A 253 50.68 -60.49 9.49
N ARG A 254 50.30 -61.01 10.64
CA ARG A 254 51.15 -62.00 11.37
C ARG A 254 51.33 -63.35 10.66
N ARG A 255 50.51 -63.66 9.67
CA ARG A 255 50.48 -64.94 8.95
C ARG A 255 51.06 -64.84 7.53
N VAL A 256 51.25 -63.60 7.06
CA VAL A 256 51.77 -63.33 5.70
C VAL A 256 53.22 -63.73 5.59
N ASP A 257 53.59 -64.46 4.52
CA ASP A 257 54.95 -64.93 4.26
C ASP A 257 55.66 -64.18 3.13
N SER A 258 55.00 -63.21 2.47
CA SER A 258 55.54 -62.41 1.35
C SER A 258 55.63 -60.96 1.72
N ILE A 259 56.69 -60.28 1.26
CA ILE A 259 56.89 -58.84 1.41
C ILE A 259 55.91 -58.08 0.56
N GLU A 260 55.62 -58.53 -0.65
CA GLU A 260 54.69 -57.94 -1.61
C GLU A 260 53.26 -57.88 -1.04
N GLU A 261 52.86 -58.96 -0.33
CA GLU A 261 51.56 -59.01 0.31
C GLU A 261 51.45 -58.06 1.51
N LEU A 262 52.53 -57.89 2.31
CA LEU A 262 52.62 -56.88 3.36
C LEU A 262 52.53 -55.46 2.79
N ASP A 263 53.19 -55.19 1.68
CA ASP A 263 53.14 -53.87 1.01
C ASP A 263 51.73 -53.56 0.48
N ALA A 264 51.03 -54.54 -0.09
CA ALA A 264 49.62 -54.38 -0.51
C ALA A 264 48.69 -54.08 0.69
N MET A 265 48.86 -54.78 1.80
CA MET A 265 48.07 -54.52 3.01
C MET A 265 48.38 -53.17 3.63
N GLN A 266 49.59 -52.69 3.54
CA GLN A 266 49.99 -51.35 4.00
C GLN A 266 49.38 -50.28 3.08
N HIS A 267 49.33 -50.44 1.77
CA HIS A 267 48.69 -49.53 0.87
C HIS A 267 47.18 -49.38 1.11
N GLU A 268 46.48 -50.51 1.36
CA GLU A 268 45.06 -50.49 1.75
C GLU A 268 44.83 -49.74 3.07
N ALA A 269 45.70 -49.92 4.07
CA ALA A 269 45.60 -49.17 5.32
C ALA A 269 45.82 -47.68 5.15
N ASP A 270 46.71 -47.25 4.22
CA ASP A 270 46.95 -45.85 3.89
C ASP A 270 45.74 -45.22 3.16
N GLU A 271 45.03 -45.97 2.36
CA GLU A 271 43.77 -45.54 1.74
C GLU A 271 42.67 -45.29 2.79
N PHE A 272 42.49 -46.26 3.72
CA PHE A 272 41.55 -46.08 4.83
C PHE A 272 41.89 -44.88 5.71
N LEU A 273 43.18 -44.58 5.92
CA LEU A 273 43.62 -43.40 6.65
C LEU A 273 43.21 -42.11 5.93
N ARG A 274 43.40 -42.03 4.59
CA ARG A 274 43.02 -40.87 3.77
C ARG A 274 41.53 -40.60 3.88
N GLU A 275 40.71 -41.65 3.70
CA GLU A 275 39.26 -41.53 3.77
C GLU A 275 38.79 -41.13 5.19
N THR A 276 39.42 -41.67 6.26
CA THR A 276 39.11 -41.30 7.64
C THR A 276 39.45 -39.84 7.94
N LEU A 277 40.59 -39.34 7.46
CA LEU A 277 41.00 -37.93 7.62
C LEU A 277 40.07 -36.98 6.88
N GLN A 278 39.61 -37.35 5.69
CA GLN A 278 38.62 -36.57 4.95
C GLN A 278 37.31 -36.49 5.72
N CYS A 279 36.82 -37.59 6.26
CA CYS A 279 35.60 -37.61 7.10
C CYS A 279 35.77 -36.79 8.37
N TYR A 280 36.98 -36.67 8.92
CA TYR A 280 37.25 -35.81 10.08
C TYR A 280 37.20 -34.30 9.67
N ASP A 281 37.87 -33.94 8.57
CA ASP A 281 37.86 -32.57 8.08
C ASP A 281 36.45 -32.08 7.71
N ASP A 282 35.60 -32.96 7.18
CA ASP A 282 34.19 -32.69 6.89
C ASP A 282 33.31 -32.66 8.16
N GLY A 283 33.93 -32.88 9.34
CA GLY A 283 33.22 -32.84 10.63
C GLY A 283 32.18 -33.96 10.80
N VAL A 284 32.39 -35.09 10.16
CA VAL A 284 31.54 -36.30 10.23
C VAL A 284 31.88 -37.17 11.44
N ILE A 285 33.15 -37.26 11.73
CA ILE A 285 33.71 -38.05 12.88
C ILE A 285 34.30 -37.14 13.95
N GLU A 286 34.20 -37.59 15.21
CA GLU A 286 34.69 -36.83 16.33
C GLU A 286 36.16 -37.14 16.62
N GLN A 287 36.84 -36.24 17.35
CA GLN A 287 38.24 -36.41 17.76
C GLN A 287 38.50 -37.74 18.51
N ALA A 288 37.52 -38.21 19.28
CA ALA A 288 37.59 -39.46 19.99
C ALA A 288 37.64 -40.68 19.04
N ASP A 289 36.87 -40.65 17.96
CA ASP A 289 36.85 -41.70 16.94
C ASP A 289 38.17 -41.72 16.16
N LEU A 290 38.69 -40.53 15.82
CA LEU A 290 40.02 -40.41 15.17
C LEU A 290 41.15 -40.93 16.07
N ALA A 291 41.09 -40.64 17.36
CA ALA A 291 42.08 -41.17 18.34
C ALA A 291 41.99 -42.70 18.43
N ALA A 292 40.81 -43.28 18.45
CA ALA A 292 40.63 -44.72 18.45
C ALA A 292 41.13 -45.38 17.17
N TYR A 293 40.91 -44.72 16.01
CA TYR A 293 41.40 -45.18 14.71
C TYR A 293 42.98 -45.15 14.68
N SER A 294 43.58 -44.06 15.15
CA SER A 294 45.04 -43.92 15.18
C SER A 294 45.72 -44.99 16.06
N LEU A 295 45.09 -45.40 17.15
CA LEU A 295 45.59 -46.46 17.98
C LEU A 295 45.65 -47.80 17.24
N VAL A 296 44.56 -48.14 16.50
CA VAL A 296 44.50 -49.36 15.69
C VAL A 296 45.50 -49.35 14.56
N LEU A 297 45.64 -48.21 13.89
CA LEU A 297 46.60 -48.01 12.80
C LEU A 297 48.07 -48.17 13.30
N ASN A 298 48.40 -47.63 14.47
CA ASN A 298 49.71 -47.82 15.08
C ASN A 298 49.98 -49.29 15.38
N GLN A 299 49.01 -50.03 15.90
CA GLN A 299 49.15 -51.46 16.15
C GLN A 299 49.34 -52.26 14.85
N PHE A 300 48.64 -51.88 13.78
CA PHE A 300 48.81 -52.47 12.47
C PHE A 300 50.21 -52.23 11.91
N HIS A 301 50.72 -50.98 11.93
CA HIS A 301 52.08 -50.67 11.50
C HIS A 301 53.15 -51.44 12.29
N ASN A 302 53.00 -51.53 13.62
CA ASN A 302 53.89 -52.32 14.45
C ASN A 302 53.90 -53.80 14.02
N ALA A 303 52.69 -54.38 13.80
CA ALA A 303 52.58 -55.78 13.32
C ALA A 303 53.27 -55.97 11.95
N VAL A 304 53.13 -55.02 11.01
CA VAL A 304 53.79 -55.07 9.71
C VAL A 304 55.31 -54.98 9.88
N VAL A 305 55.84 -54.11 10.71
CA VAL A 305 57.29 -53.96 10.95
C VAL A 305 57.84 -55.26 11.56
N ASP A 306 57.19 -55.78 12.57
CA ASP A 306 57.58 -57.05 13.22
C ASP A 306 57.63 -58.23 12.23
N ARG A 307 56.57 -58.33 11.41
CA ARG A 307 56.48 -59.40 10.41
C ARG A 307 57.50 -59.25 9.30
N ARG A 308 57.75 -58.04 8.83
CA ARG A 308 58.79 -57.74 7.82
C ARG A 308 60.19 -58.14 8.34
N ALA A 309 60.48 -57.89 9.60
CA ALA A 309 61.74 -58.30 10.24
C ALA A 309 61.89 -59.84 10.26
N VAL A 310 60.79 -60.58 10.58
CA VAL A 310 60.81 -62.07 10.62
C VAL A 310 61.01 -62.64 9.24
N ILE A 311 60.37 -62.13 8.19
CA ILE A 311 60.50 -62.58 6.81
C ILE A 311 61.93 -62.28 6.31
N GLY A 312 62.48 -61.09 6.60
CA GLY A 312 63.84 -60.69 6.22
C GLY A 312 64.90 -61.61 6.85
N VAL A 313 64.74 -62.02 8.10
CA VAL A 313 65.65 -62.98 8.78
C VAL A 313 65.55 -64.38 8.14
N ASN A 314 64.31 -64.85 7.82
CA ASN A 314 64.11 -66.14 7.16
C ASN A 314 64.70 -66.22 5.74
N SER A 315 64.61 -65.11 4.97
CA SER A 315 65.18 -65.04 3.62
C SER A 315 66.71 -64.97 3.63
N ALA A 316 67.36 -64.49 4.69
CA ALA A 316 68.78 -64.48 4.86
C ALA A 316 69.32 -65.85 5.23
N ASN A 317 68.51 -66.74 5.82
CA ASN A 317 68.93 -68.07 6.30
C ASN A 317 68.68 -69.23 5.28
N VAL A 318 68.26 -68.94 4.07
CA VAL A 318 68.15 -69.97 3.00
C VAL A 318 69.53 -70.27 2.43
N PRO A 319 70.08 -71.50 2.65
CA PRO A 319 71.38 -71.84 2.12
C PRO A 319 71.32 -71.85 0.57
N ARG A 320 72.20 -71.02 -0.07
CA ARG A 320 72.39 -71.09 -1.56
C ARG A 320 72.92 -72.46 -1.90
N MET A 321 72.13 -73.38 -2.35
CA MET A 321 72.61 -74.59 -3.00
C MET A 321 73.32 -74.17 -4.26
N ARG A 322 74.64 -74.31 -4.26
CA ARG A 322 75.49 -74.24 -5.47
C ARG A 322 75.11 -75.44 -6.35
N ALA A 323 74.57 -75.18 -7.50
CA ALA A 323 74.51 -76.15 -8.58
C ALA A 323 75.93 -76.32 -9.09
N SER A 324 76.49 -77.52 -8.99
CA SER A 324 77.70 -78.00 -9.62
C SER A 324 77.39 -78.51 -11.04
#